data_5f34cc55433c380a760e55548ee93ef5
#
_entry.id   5f34cc55433c380a760e55548ee93ef5
#
_cell.length_a   1.000
_cell.length_b   1.000
_cell.length_c   1.000
_cell.angle_alpha   90.00
_cell.angle_beta   90.00
_cell.angle_gamma   90.00
#
_symmetry.space_group_name_H-M   'P 1'
#
loop_
_entity.id
_entity.type
_entity.pdbx_description
1 polymer ?
#
loop_
_entity_poly.entity_id
_entity_poly.type
_entity_poly.pdbx_seq_one_letter_code
_entity_poly.pdbx_strand_id
1 'polypeptide(L)'
;VLGDYISSTVILIFGVSIIVFFLGTTTAWIVTNYNFYGKSFFEWSLILPLSIPPYILAYTFTGLFDPYGDANNLIRSIFNLDSDVIIFPSVRNIYGAIMVFSFTLYPYVYLVSRSAFLNQSKSMKEAARLLGLSEIGVFLKLGIPIIRPAAIGGLMLVIMETLSDFGAV
;
A
#
# COMPACT_ATOMS: atom_id res chain seq x y z
N VAL A 1 -0.03 8.91 29.42
CA VAL A 1 0.93 7.88 28.88
C VAL A 1 0.15 6.73 28.22
N LEU A 2 -0.69 5.91 28.94
CA LEU A 2 -1.40 4.77 28.33
C LEU A 2 -2.39 5.20 27.24
N GLY A 3 -3.14 6.29 27.47
CA GLY A 3 -4.09 6.83 26.51
C GLY A 3 -3.41 7.28 25.20
N ASP A 4 -2.24 7.87 25.29
CA ASP A 4 -1.48 8.36 24.14
C ASP A 4 -0.96 7.18 23.29
N TYR A 5 -0.48 6.12 23.92
CA TYR A 5 -0.07 4.89 23.22
C TYR A 5 -1.26 4.22 22.50
N ILE A 6 -2.40 4.09 23.16
CA ILE A 6 -3.60 3.50 22.55
C ILE A 6 -4.06 4.35 21.36
N SER A 7 -4.10 5.68 21.49
CA SER A 7 -4.51 6.55 20.38
C SER A 7 -3.57 6.47 19.19
N SER A 8 -2.26 6.48 19.44
CA SER A 8 -1.25 6.34 18.38
C SER A 8 -1.36 4.99 17.65
N THR A 9 -1.54 3.89 18.39
CA THR A 9 -1.74 2.57 17.80
C THR A 9 -3.01 2.51 16.95
N VAL A 10 -4.11 3.09 17.43
CA VAL A 10 -5.37 3.13 16.67
C VAL A 10 -5.21 3.95 15.38
N ILE A 11 -4.57 5.13 15.46
CA ILE A 11 -4.31 5.97 14.29
C ILE A 11 -3.42 5.22 13.27
N LEU A 12 -2.38 4.54 13.76
CA LEU A 12 -1.49 3.74 12.92
C LEU A 12 -2.25 2.64 12.18
N ILE A 13 -3.03 1.82 12.90
CA ILE A 13 -3.80 0.72 12.31
C ILE A 13 -4.80 1.24 11.27
N PHE A 14 -5.57 2.28 11.61
CA PHE A 14 -6.54 2.85 10.67
C PHE A 14 -5.86 3.45 9.44
N GLY A 15 -4.79 4.23 9.63
CA GLY A 15 -4.05 4.84 8.53
C GLY A 15 -3.47 3.80 7.58
N VAL A 16 -2.78 2.79 8.12
CA VAL A 16 -2.23 1.68 7.33
C VAL A 16 -3.34 0.91 6.62
N SER A 17 -4.41 0.52 7.33
CA SER A 17 -5.51 -0.27 6.75
C SER A 17 -6.18 0.42 5.57
N ILE A 18 -6.42 1.73 5.65
CA ILE A 18 -7.03 2.51 4.56
C ILE A 18 -6.12 2.51 3.34
N ILE A 19 -4.85 2.87 3.51
CA ILE A 19 -3.90 2.96 2.39
C ILE A 19 -3.68 1.59 1.75
N VAL A 20 -3.46 0.56 2.56
CA VAL A 20 -3.24 -0.81 2.10
C VAL A 20 -4.46 -1.35 1.36
N PHE A 21 -5.66 -1.08 1.85
CA PHE A 21 -6.89 -1.47 1.16
C PHE A 21 -6.96 -0.87 -0.24
N PHE A 22 -6.76 0.44 -0.37
CA PHE A 22 -6.80 1.10 -1.67
C PHE A 22 -5.65 0.65 -2.60
N LEU A 23 -4.42 0.59 -2.11
CA LEU A 23 -3.28 0.15 -2.91
C LEU A 23 -3.43 -1.32 -3.34
N GLY A 24 -3.75 -2.20 -2.40
CA GLY A 24 -3.86 -3.63 -2.68
C GLY A 24 -5.02 -3.96 -3.63
N THR A 25 -6.20 -3.39 -3.41
CA THR A 25 -7.37 -3.67 -4.26
C THR A 25 -7.25 -3.04 -5.65
N THR A 26 -6.77 -1.79 -5.76
CA THR A 26 -6.59 -1.12 -7.07
C THR A 26 -5.52 -1.79 -7.91
N THR A 27 -4.36 -2.10 -7.34
CA THR A 27 -3.29 -2.81 -8.06
C THR A 27 -3.73 -4.21 -8.48
N ALA A 28 -4.44 -4.94 -7.60
CA ALA A 28 -5.02 -6.24 -7.93
C ALA A 28 -6.03 -6.16 -9.09
N TRP A 29 -6.90 -5.14 -9.08
CA TRP A 29 -7.86 -4.90 -10.16
C TRP A 29 -7.17 -4.62 -11.48
N ILE A 30 -6.19 -3.70 -11.50
CA ILE A 30 -5.47 -3.30 -12.72
C ILE A 30 -4.77 -4.50 -13.33
N VAL A 31 -3.99 -5.24 -12.53
CA VAL A 31 -3.21 -6.38 -12.99
C VAL A 31 -4.10 -7.54 -13.46
N THR A 32 -5.28 -7.73 -12.85
CA THR A 32 -6.18 -8.81 -13.24
C THR A 32 -7.00 -8.48 -14.50
N ASN A 33 -7.47 -7.25 -14.65
CA ASN A 33 -8.46 -6.89 -15.67
C ASN A 33 -7.89 -6.24 -16.91
N TYR A 34 -6.68 -5.70 -16.85
CA TYR A 34 -6.06 -5.02 -17.99
C TYR A 34 -4.87 -5.83 -18.53
N ASN A 35 -4.67 -5.73 -19.85
CA ASN A 35 -3.49 -6.22 -20.51
C ASN A 35 -2.61 -5.02 -20.91
N PHE A 36 -1.41 -4.97 -20.38
CA PHE A 36 -0.43 -3.92 -20.64
C PHE A 36 0.96 -4.50 -20.77
N TYR A 37 1.86 -3.76 -21.40
CA TYR A 37 3.24 -4.19 -21.57
C TYR A 37 3.94 -4.32 -20.22
N GLY A 38 4.60 -5.47 -19.97
CA GLY A 38 5.26 -5.73 -18.70
C GLY A 38 4.36 -6.26 -17.58
N LYS A 39 3.09 -6.63 -17.87
CA LYS A 39 2.14 -7.16 -16.87
C LYS A 39 2.76 -8.25 -15.98
N SER A 40 3.42 -9.25 -16.58
CA SER A 40 4.06 -10.34 -15.82
C SER A 40 5.15 -9.85 -14.87
N PHE A 41 5.90 -8.82 -15.25
CA PHE A 41 6.87 -8.20 -14.36
C PHE A 41 6.18 -7.53 -13.16
N PHE A 42 5.12 -6.76 -13.40
CA PHE A 42 4.36 -6.10 -12.33
C PHE A 42 3.67 -7.09 -11.40
N GLU A 43 3.16 -8.21 -11.92
CA GLU A 43 2.56 -9.28 -11.10
C GLU A 43 3.49 -9.78 -10.01
N TRP A 44 4.78 -9.92 -10.30
CA TRP A 44 5.80 -10.37 -9.37
C TRP A 44 6.37 -9.23 -8.52
N SER A 45 6.65 -8.09 -9.14
CA SER A 45 7.26 -6.94 -8.44
C SER A 45 6.38 -6.38 -7.33
N LEU A 46 5.06 -6.45 -7.49
CA LEU A 46 4.10 -6.02 -6.46
C LEU A 46 4.12 -6.89 -5.19
N ILE A 47 4.72 -8.08 -5.25
CA ILE A 47 4.86 -8.98 -4.10
C ILE A 47 6.21 -8.79 -3.39
N LEU A 48 7.20 -8.21 -4.07
CA LEU A 48 8.56 -8.06 -3.55
C LEU A 48 8.66 -7.39 -2.16
N PRO A 49 7.83 -6.38 -1.81
CA PRO A 49 7.92 -5.77 -0.49
C PRO A 49 7.76 -6.76 0.68
N LEU A 50 7.00 -7.85 0.50
CA LEU A 50 6.87 -8.91 1.53
C LEU A 50 8.18 -9.68 1.79
N SER A 51 9.14 -9.60 0.88
CA SER A 51 10.44 -10.28 1.06
C SER A 51 11.36 -9.56 2.04
N ILE A 52 11.03 -8.32 2.40
CA ILE A 52 11.86 -7.48 3.27
C ILE A 52 11.06 -7.23 4.56
N PRO A 53 11.63 -7.57 5.73
CA PRO A 53 10.98 -7.28 7.00
C PRO A 53 10.68 -5.78 7.17
N PRO A 54 9.48 -5.41 7.69
CA PRO A 54 9.05 -4.01 7.80
C PRO A 54 10.05 -3.11 8.54
N TYR A 55 10.69 -3.59 9.61
CA TYR A 55 11.67 -2.80 10.36
C TYR A 55 12.92 -2.44 9.54
N ILE A 56 13.36 -3.30 8.63
CA ILE A 56 14.50 -3.01 7.72
C ILE A 56 14.11 -1.90 6.76
N LEU A 57 12.91 -1.97 6.20
CA LEU A 57 12.39 -0.91 5.34
C LEU A 57 12.22 0.40 6.11
N ALA A 58 11.67 0.36 7.33
CA ALA A 58 11.55 1.54 8.19
C ALA A 58 12.91 2.21 8.43
N TYR A 59 13.92 1.42 8.77
CA TYR A 59 15.28 1.91 8.95
C TYR A 59 15.86 2.53 7.67
N THR A 60 15.69 1.85 6.54
CA THR A 60 16.17 2.32 5.24
C THR A 60 15.47 3.62 4.81
N PHE A 61 14.13 3.69 4.96
CA PHE A 61 13.36 4.89 4.66
C PHE A 61 13.75 6.06 5.57
N THR A 62 13.97 5.78 6.85
CA THR A 62 14.43 6.80 7.80
C THR A 62 15.79 7.35 7.37
N GLY A 63 16.76 6.50 7.04
CA GLY A 63 18.07 6.97 6.57
C GLY A 63 18.01 7.72 5.25
N LEU A 64 17.18 7.26 4.32
CA LEU A 64 17.05 7.86 2.99
C LEU A 64 16.38 9.24 3.04
N PHE A 65 15.30 9.39 3.80
CA PHE A 65 14.49 10.60 3.88
C PHE A 65 14.79 11.49 5.09
N ASP A 66 15.82 11.20 5.87
CA ASP A 66 16.28 12.12 6.90
C ASP A 66 16.63 13.50 6.28
N PRO A 67 16.49 14.62 6.99
CA PRO A 67 16.88 15.96 6.50
C PRO A 67 18.26 16.03 5.87
N TYR A 68 19.19 15.23 6.34
CA TYR A 68 20.56 15.09 5.79
C TYR A 68 20.78 13.77 5.05
N GLY A 69 19.71 13.02 4.78
CA GLY A 69 19.76 11.74 4.07
C GLY A 69 20.00 11.89 2.57
N ASP A 70 20.29 10.74 1.94
CA ASP A 70 20.71 10.69 0.53
C ASP A 70 19.65 11.27 -0.43
N ALA A 71 18.36 11.10 -0.14
CA ALA A 71 17.29 11.65 -0.98
C ALA A 71 17.31 13.18 -1.01
N ASN A 72 17.44 13.84 0.16
CA ASN A 72 17.55 15.28 0.24
C ASN A 72 18.84 15.79 -0.43
N ASN A 73 19.97 15.12 -0.19
CA ASN A 73 21.27 15.47 -0.77
C ASN A 73 21.27 15.34 -2.30
N LEU A 74 20.65 14.28 -2.83
CA LEU A 74 20.56 14.06 -4.27
C LEU A 74 19.74 15.16 -4.96
N ILE A 75 18.59 15.55 -4.39
CA ILE A 75 17.78 16.62 -4.97
C ILE A 75 18.47 17.97 -4.85
N ARG A 76 19.12 18.26 -3.71
CA ARG A 76 19.94 19.48 -3.55
C ARG A 76 21.03 19.58 -4.62
N SER A 77 21.71 18.48 -4.91
CA SER A 77 22.76 18.45 -5.94
C SER A 77 22.22 18.65 -7.36
N ILE A 78 21.04 18.09 -7.68
CA ILE A 78 20.41 18.25 -9.01
C ILE A 78 19.93 19.68 -9.24
N PHE A 79 19.32 20.30 -8.22
CA PHE A 79 18.74 21.64 -8.33
C PHE A 79 19.64 22.75 -7.81
N ASN A 80 20.90 22.45 -7.44
CA ASN A 80 21.85 23.40 -6.85
C ASN A 80 21.26 24.21 -5.68
N LEU A 81 20.57 23.53 -4.76
CA LEU A 81 19.95 24.14 -3.60
C LEU A 81 20.94 24.19 -2.42
N ASP A 82 20.75 25.17 -1.53
CA ASP A 82 21.52 25.28 -0.31
C ASP A 82 21.31 24.08 0.62
N SER A 83 22.33 23.76 1.44
CA SER A 83 22.33 22.65 2.38
C SER A 83 21.20 22.69 3.41
N ASP A 84 20.67 23.89 3.68
CA ASP A 84 19.64 24.14 4.69
C ASP A 84 18.21 23.90 4.18
N VAL A 85 18.03 23.71 2.86
CA VAL A 85 16.71 23.43 2.28
C VAL A 85 16.32 21.98 2.56
N ILE A 86 15.31 21.79 3.39
CA ILE A 86 14.71 20.47 3.67
C ILE A 86 13.55 20.27 2.70
N ILE A 87 13.70 19.28 1.81
CA ILE A 87 12.68 18.94 0.80
C ILE A 87 11.75 17.87 1.35
N PHE A 88 12.33 16.82 1.92
CA PHE A 88 11.59 15.77 2.60
C PHE A 88 11.70 15.97 4.11
N PRO A 89 10.58 16.10 4.83
CA PRO A 89 10.60 16.16 6.29
C PRO A 89 11.01 14.80 6.86
N SER A 90 11.49 14.79 8.10
CA SER A 90 11.82 13.56 8.81
C SER A 90 10.63 12.60 8.83
N VAL A 91 10.86 11.35 8.44
CA VAL A 91 9.85 10.28 8.50
C VAL A 91 9.73 9.62 9.89
N ARG A 92 10.50 10.09 10.87
CA ARG A 92 10.43 9.61 12.27
C ARG A 92 9.20 10.19 12.98
N ASN A 93 8.04 9.86 12.48
CA ASN A 93 6.76 10.24 13.04
C ASN A 93 5.69 9.22 12.62
N ILE A 94 4.49 9.31 13.20
CA ILE A 94 3.39 8.38 12.94
C ILE A 94 2.98 8.32 11.45
N TYR A 95 3.08 9.43 10.72
CA TYR A 95 2.75 9.48 9.31
C TYR A 95 3.78 8.72 8.46
N GLY A 96 5.07 8.86 8.81
CA GLY A 96 6.15 8.09 8.19
C GLY A 96 5.98 6.59 8.45
N ALA A 97 5.66 6.21 9.69
CA ALA A 97 5.35 4.82 10.02
C ALA A 97 4.17 4.29 9.20
N ILE A 98 3.06 5.05 9.09
CA ILE A 98 1.91 4.67 8.26
C ILE A 98 2.34 4.44 6.81
N MET A 99 3.16 5.31 6.23
CA MET A 99 3.62 5.17 4.85
C MET A 99 4.49 3.92 4.67
N VAL A 100 5.49 3.72 5.54
CA VAL A 100 6.37 2.55 5.47
C VAL A 100 5.58 1.25 5.58
N PHE A 101 4.74 1.11 6.61
CA PHE A 101 3.91 -0.09 6.77
C PHE A 101 2.97 -0.29 5.59
N SER A 102 2.38 0.77 5.07
CA SER A 102 1.47 0.66 3.93
C SER A 102 2.16 0.14 2.67
N PHE A 103 3.35 0.66 2.35
CA PHE A 103 4.13 0.20 1.19
C PHE A 103 4.75 -1.19 1.37
N THR A 104 4.91 -1.64 2.60
CA THR A 104 5.43 -2.98 2.90
C THR A 104 4.33 -4.02 2.91
N LEU A 105 3.16 -3.70 3.50
CA LEU A 105 2.12 -4.67 3.81
C LEU A 105 0.97 -4.72 2.79
N TYR A 106 0.88 -3.78 1.83
CA TYR A 106 -0.19 -3.83 0.81
C TYR A 106 -0.23 -5.15 0.02
N PRO A 107 0.87 -5.89 -0.18
CA PRO A 107 0.80 -7.13 -0.94
C PRO A 107 -0.06 -8.22 -0.28
N TYR A 108 -0.30 -8.18 1.04
CA TYR A 108 -1.26 -9.07 1.68
C TYR A 108 -2.66 -8.91 1.08
N VAL A 109 -3.13 -7.66 1.01
CA VAL A 109 -4.45 -7.36 0.41
C VAL A 109 -4.42 -7.57 -1.10
N TYR A 110 -3.31 -7.22 -1.77
CA TYR A 110 -3.13 -7.45 -3.21
C TYR A 110 -3.31 -8.92 -3.57
N LEU A 111 -2.61 -9.85 -2.90
CA LEU A 111 -2.62 -11.28 -3.22
C LEU A 111 -4.02 -11.90 -3.08
N VAL A 112 -4.68 -11.64 -1.94
CA VAL A 112 -6.02 -12.20 -1.72
C VAL A 112 -7.08 -11.57 -2.63
N SER A 113 -6.98 -10.26 -2.89
CA SER A 113 -7.87 -9.56 -3.81
C SER A 113 -7.66 -10.01 -5.26
N ARG A 114 -6.40 -10.18 -5.69
CA ARG A 114 -6.06 -10.71 -7.01
C ARG A 114 -6.64 -12.10 -7.22
N SER A 115 -6.48 -13.00 -6.25
CA SER A 115 -7.07 -14.34 -6.30
C SER A 115 -8.60 -14.28 -6.43
N ALA A 116 -9.24 -13.43 -5.66
CA ALA A 116 -10.70 -13.24 -5.73
C ALA A 116 -11.15 -12.66 -7.09
N PHE A 117 -10.41 -11.70 -7.66
CA PHE A 117 -10.71 -11.16 -8.99
C PHE A 117 -10.52 -12.17 -10.13
N LEU A 118 -9.52 -13.05 -10.03
CA LEU A 118 -9.29 -14.11 -11.02
C LEU A 118 -10.44 -15.11 -11.06
N ASN A 119 -11.10 -15.33 -9.93
CA ASN A 119 -12.26 -16.23 -9.81
C ASN A 119 -13.59 -15.59 -10.27
N GLN A 120 -13.60 -14.30 -10.63
CA GLN A 120 -14.80 -13.65 -11.16
C GLN A 120 -15.09 -14.08 -12.60
N SER A 121 -16.38 -14.32 -12.90
CA SER A 121 -16.79 -14.63 -14.27
C SER A 121 -16.65 -13.39 -15.17
N LYS A 122 -16.10 -13.58 -16.36
CA LYS A 122 -16.00 -12.52 -17.38
C LYS A 122 -17.37 -12.03 -17.81
N SER A 123 -18.36 -12.94 -17.94
CA SER A 123 -19.72 -12.63 -18.34
C SER A 123 -20.41 -11.62 -17.42
N MET A 124 -20.13 -11.65 -16.12
CA MET A 124 -20.68 -10.69 -15.17
C MET A 124 -20.17 -9.26 -15.40
N LYS A 125 -18.90 -9.11 -15.73
CA LYS A 125 -18.28 -7.81 -16.06
C LYS A 125 -18.83 -7.28 -17.38
N GLU A 126 -18.96 -8.15 -18.39
CA GLU A 126 -19.52 -7.81 -19.70
C GLU A 126 -20.99 -7.38 -19.57
N ALA A 127 -21.80 -8.10 -18.80
CA ALA A 127 -23.19 -7.72 -18.54
C ALA A 127 -23.30 -6.35 -17.85
N ALA A 128 -22.42 -6.06 -16.89
CA ALA A 128 -22.40 -4.76 -16.23
C ALA A 128 -22.06 -3.62 -17.20
N ARG A 129 -21.15 -3.86 -18.14
CA ARG A 129 -20.80 -2.88 -19.18
C ARG A 129 -21.95 -2.68 -20.18
N LEU A 130 -22.65 -3.75 -20.56
CA LEU A 130 -23.83 -3.66 -21.40
C LEU A 130 -24.97 -2.85 -20.73
N LEU A 131 -25.05 -2.88 -19.40
CA LEU A 131 -25.95 -2.06 -18.60
C LEU A 131 -25.46 -0.61 -18.40
N GLY A 132 -24.40 -0.19 -19.08
CA GLY A 132 -23.92 1.19 -19.10
C GLY A 132 -22.97 1.57 -17.97
N LEU A 133 -22.44 0.60 -17.20
CA LEU A 133 -21.44 0.92 -16.18
C LEU A 133 -20.07 1.21 -16.83
N SER A 134 -19.48 2.33 -16.42
CA SER A 134 -18.07 2.64 -16.75
C SER A 134 -17.12 1.65 -16.07
N GLU A 135 -15.85 1.60 -16.50
CA GLU A 135 -14.81 0.75 -15.90
C GLU A 135 -14.68 0.97 -14.38
N ILE A 136 -14.67 2.23 -13.96
CA ILE A 136 -14.65 2.60 -12.54
C ILE A 136 -15.95 2.16 -11.86
N GLY A 137 -17.08 2.29 -12.54
CA GLY A 137 -18.38 1.81 -12.04
C GLY A 137 -18.41 0.29 -11.82
N VAL A 138 -17.82 -0.48 -12.73
CA VAL A 138 -17.67 -1.94 -12.59
C VAL A 138 -16.76 -2.25 -11.40
N PHE A 139 -15.64 -1.56 -11.25
CA PHE A 139 -14.75 -1.75 -10.10
C PHE A 139 -15.44 -1.47 -8.76
N LEU A 140 -16.10 -0.31 -8.64
CA LEU A 140 -16.71 0.11 -7.37
C LEU A 140 -17.99 -0.66 -7.02
N LYS A 141 -18.86 -0.92 -8.03
CA LYS A 141 -20.18 -1.52 -7.80
C LYS A 141 -20.19 -3.05 -7.86
N LEU A 142 -19.23 -3.67 -8.54
CA LEU A 142 -19.09 -5.13 -8.63
C LEU A 142 -17.77 -5.62 -8.02
N GLY A 143 -16.67 -5.04 -8.44
CA GLY A 143 -15.32 -5.47 -8.03
C GLY A 143 -15.18 -5.45 -6.51
N ILE A 144 -15.29 -4.29 -5.90
CA ILE A 144 -15.12 -4.12 -4.44
C ILE A 144 -16.09 -4.97 -3.63
N PRO A 145 -17.42 -4.99 -3.90
CA PRO A 145 -18.34 -5.82 -3.14
C PRO A 145 -18.03 -7.32 -3.17
N ILE A 146 -17.60 -7.83 -4.30
CA ILE A 146 -17.30 -9.27 -4.45
C ILE A 146 -16.03 -9.67 -3.70
N ILE A 147 -15.01 -8.83 -3.73
CA ILE A 147 -13.75 -9.15 -3.04
C ILE A 147 -13.76 -8.81 -1.54
N ARG A 148 -14.83 -8.20 -1.00
CA ARG A 148 -14.90 -7.80 0.41
C ARG A 148 -14.43 -8.87 1.40
N PRO A 149 -14.89 -10.13 1.33
CA PRO A 149 -14.45 -11.16 2.28
C PRO A 149 -12.95 -11.42 2.20
N ALA A 150 -12.40 -11.48 0.98
CA ALA A 150 -10.97 -11.68 0.77
C ALA A 150 -10.15 -10.48 1.23
N ALA A 151 -10.58 -9.26 0.88
CA ALA A 151 -9.90 -8.03 1.27
C ALA A 151 -9.90 -7.83 2.81
N ILE A 152 -10.99 -8.16 3.49
CA ILE A 152 -11.06 -8.14 4.96
C ILE A 152 -10.08 -9.16 5.55
N GLY A 153 -9.99 -10.37 4.99
CA GLY A 153 -9.00 -11.36 5.41
C GLY A 153 -7.56 -10.84 5.26
N GLY A 154 -7.25 -10.21 4.14
CA GLY A 154 -5.95 -9.56 3.92
C GLY A 154 -5.68 -8.42 4.90
N LEU A 155 -6.69 -7.59 5.20
CA LEU A 155 -6.56 -6.52 6.19
C LEU A 155 -6.32 -7.05 7.61
N MET A 156 -6.93 -8.17 7.99
CA MET A 156 -6.66 -8.80 9.28
C MET A 156 -5.20 -9.22 9.42
N LEU A 157 -4.59 -9.75 8.35
CA LEU A 157 -3.15 -10.07 8.34
C LEU A 157 -2.31 -8.79 8.49
N VAL A 158 -2.67 -7.72 7.78
CA VAL A 158 -1.98 -6.42 7.89
C VAL A 158 -2.07 -5.88 9.32
N ILE A 159 -3.24 -5.92 9.94
CA ILE A 159 -3.43 -5.46 11.33
C ILE A 159 -2.58 -6.29 12.29
N MET A 160 -2.57 -7.61 12.13
CA MET A 160 -1.74 -8.49 12.97
C MET A 160 -0.26 -8.16 12.82
N GLU A 161 0.22 -7.96 11.60
CA GLU A 161 1.62 -7.63 11.32
C GLU A 161 1.99 -6.26 11.88
N THR A 162 1.13 -5.25 11.67
CA THR A 162 1.33 -3.90 12.21
C THR A 162 1.39 -3.90 13.75
N LEU A 163 0.60 -4.75 14.41
CA LEU A 163 0.60 -4.86 15.87
C LEU A 163 1.79 -5.66 16.41
N SER A 164 2.34 -6.58 15.62
CA SER A 164 3.45 -7.44 16.05
C SER A 164 4.83 -6.79 15.84
N ASP A 165 4.92 -5.79 14.98
CA ASP A 165 6.19 -5.13 14.64
C ASP A 165 6.51 -3.97 15.58
N PHE A 166 7.17 -4.29 16.69
CA PHE A 166 7.62 -3.31 17.70
C PHE A 166 8.86 -2.53 17.29
N GLY A 167 9.51 -2.89 16.19
CA GLY A 167 10.80 -2.30 15.78
C GLY A 167 10.68 -1.07 14.89
N ALA A 168 9.50 -0.75 14.38
CA ALA A 168 9.29 0.34 13.43
C ALA A 168 8.56 1.57 14.03
N VAL A 169 8.15 1.51 15.29
CA VAL A 169 7.42 2.59 16.00
C VAL A 169 8.25 3.20 17.14
#